data_76295ee1085d412538c36c45bdcbb826
#
_entry.id   76295ee1085d412538c36c45bdcbb826
#
_cell.length_a   1.000
_cell.length_b   1.000
_cell.length_c   1.000
_cell.angle_alpha   90.00
_cell.angle_beta   90.00
_cell.angle_gamma   90.00
#
_symmetry.space_group_name_H-M   'P 1'
#
loop_
_entity.id
_entity.type
_entity.pdbx_description
1 polymer ?
#
loop_
_entity_poly.entity_id
_entity_poly.type
_entity_poly.pdbx_seq_one_letter_code
_entity_poly.pdbx_strand_id
1 'polypeptide(L)'
;MANSYFQFQQFRIEQSGCAMKVGTDGVLLGAWANVDDDCNILDIGTGSGLIALMVAQRNSSAKITGIDIDEGAVRQATENVEESKWKERIDIRLTSLQEFSANNTEQFSHIISNPPFFQNSLKAPDKARSTARHTDTLSFSELVECVSKLLVEGGRFSVILPYESKEEIIKLGENNSLNISRITTVFPKADALPKRVLIEMKKAGKCECANDCITLETETRNVLTPEFKELTKDYYLKR
;
A
#
# COMPACT_ATOMS: atom_id res chain seq x y z
N MET A 1 17.48 -14.10 15.16
CA MET A 1 16.74 -14.50 13.95
C MET A 1 15.51 -13.61 13.82
N ALA A 2 15.19 -13.10 12.67
CA ALA A 2 13.95 -12.33 12.49
C ALA A 2 12.76 -13.28 12.61
N ASN A 3 11.67 -12.85 13.28
CA ASN A 3 10.49 -13.67 13.46
C ASN A 3 9.90 -14.12 12.11
N SER A 4 9.52 -15.38 12.01
CA SER A 4 8.86 -15.95 10.83
C SER A 4 7.44 -15.41 10.63
N TYR A 5 6.84 -14.85 11.66
CA TYR A 5 5.49 -14.31 11.65
C TYR A 5 5.37 -12.98 12.40
N PHE A 6 4.25 -12.28 12.16
CA PHE A 6 3.80 -11.12 12.92
C PHE A 6 2.36 -11.33 13.37
N GLN A 7 2.10 -11.18 14.69
CA GLN A 7 0.77 -11.37 15.27
C GLN A 7 0.06 -10.03 15.45
N PHE A 8 -1.09 -9.89 14.80
CA PHE A 8 -2.07 -8.84 15.03
C PHE A 8 -3.20 -9.32 15.96
N GLN A 9 -4.10 -8.42 16.37
CA GLN A 9 -5.19 -8.78 17.29
C GLN A 9 -6.15 -9.82 16.67
N GLN A 10 -6.43 -9.72 15.37
CA GLN A 10 -7.46 -10.55 14.73
C GLN A 10 -6.91 -11.52 13.67
N PHE A 11 -5.67 -11.38 13.27
CA PHE A 11 -5.03 -12.23 12.27
C PHE A 11 -3.52 -12.32 12.52
N ARG A 12 -2.90 -13.24 11.85
CA ARG A 12 -1.45 -13.45 11.86
C ARG A 12 -0.92 -13.37 10.43
N ILE A 13 0.27 -12.82 10.27
CA ILE A 13 0.99 -12.79 9.01
C ILE A 13 2.20 -13.70 9.13
N GLU A 14 2.18 -14.83 8.43
CA GLU A 14 3.39 -15.59 8.14
C GLU A 14 4.18 -14.85 7.05
N GLN A 15 5.50 -14.76 7.20
CA GLN A 15 6.33 -13.92 6.35
C GLN A 15 7.69 -14.55 6.02
N SER A 16 7.80 -15.87 6.17
CA SER A 16 9.05 -16.57 5.88
C SER A 16 9.32 -16.69 4.37
N GLY A 17 8.26 -16.73 3.56
CA GLY A 17 8.31 -16.81 2.10
C GLY A 17 8.37 -15.48 1.37
N CYS A 18 8.27 -14.34 2.07
CA CYS A 18 8.25 -13.01 1.45
C CYS A 18 9.61 -12.32 1.57
N ALA A 19 10.01 -11.63 0.49
CA ALA A 19 11.18 -10.78 0.48
C ALA A 19 11.03 -9.58 1.42
N MET A 20 9.83 -9.00 1.50
CA MET A 20 9.49 -7.92 2.44
C MET A 20 8.69 -8.45 3.62
N LYS A 21 9.12 -8.09 4.82
CA LYS A 21 8.42 -8.41 6.06
C LYS A 21 7.42 -7.34 6.42
N VAL A 22 6.51 -7.66 7.36
CA VAL A 22 5.61 -6.65 7.96
C VAL A 22 6.44 -5.45 8.41
N GLY A 23 6.17 -4.32 7.79
CA GLY A 23 6.82 -3.03 8.05
C GLY A 23 5.81 -1.96 8.46
N THR A 24 6.32 -0.90 9.06
CA THR A 24 5.51 0.24 9.50
C THR A 24 4.73 0.86 8.35
N ASP A 25 5.31 0.93 7.14
CA ASP A 25 4.67 1.55 5.96
C ASP A 25 3.36 0.83 5.59
N GLY A 26 3.37 -0.52 5.53
CA GLY A 26 2.17 -1.30 5.22
C GLY A 26 1.08 -1.17 6.29
N VAL A 27 1.47 -1.24 7.58
CA VAL A 27 0.53 -1.05 8.70
C VAL A 27 -0.05 0.36 8.70
N LEU A 28 0.79 1.38 8.46
CA LEU A 28 0.37 2.78 8.42
C LEU A 28 -0.65 3.00 7.29
N LEU A 29 -0.36 2.55 6.08
CA LEU A 29 -1.26 2.68 4.93
C LEU A 29 -2.58 1.92 5.15
N GLY A 30 -2.52 0.65 5.58
CA GLY A 30 -3.71 -0.17 5.82
C GLY A 30 -4.61 0.38 6.93
N ALA A 31 -4.04 1.07 7.93
CA ALA A 31 -4.80 1.75 8.97
C ALA A 31 -5.34 3.12 8.53
N TRP A 32 -4.60 3.85 7.68
CA TRP A 32 -4.90 5.21 7.27
C TRP A 32 -5.92 5.30 6.13
N ALA A 33 -5.88 4.37 5.16
CA ALA A 33 -6.80 4.37 4.02
C ALA A 33 -8.26 4.29 4.51
N ASN A 34 -9.12 5.19 4.03
CA ASN A 34 -10.54 5.13 4.37
C ASN A 34 -11.26 4.15 3.43
N VAL A 35 -11.74 3.05 3.96
CA VAL A 35 -12.33 1.93 3.20
C VAL A 35 -13.79 1.63 3.56
N ASP A 36 -14.44 2.50 4.34
CA ASP A 36 -15.72 2.19 4.98
C ASP A 36 -16.87 1.96 3.97
N ASP A 37 -16.88 2.71 2.87
CA ASP A 37 -17.94 2.66 1.85
C ASP A 37 -17.53 1.92 0.57
N ASP A 38 -16.36 1.27 0.55
CA ASP A 38 -15.84 0.62 -0.65
C ASP A 38 -16.47 -0.76 -0.87
N CYS A 39 -16.68 -1.11 -2.16
CA CYS A 39 -17.25 -2.39 -2.57
C CYS A 39 -16.20 -3.34 -3.13
N ASN A 40 -15.37 -2.84 -4.05
CA ASN A 40 -14.28 -3.59 -4.67
C ASN A 40 -12.96 -2.86 -4.42
N ILE A 41 -12.01 -3.54 -3.81
CA ILE A 41 -10.70 -2.97 -3.43
C ILE A 41 -9.59 -3.77 -4.10
N LEU A 42 -8.61 -3.07 -4.68
CA LEU A 42 -7.40 -3.67 -5.24
C LEU A 42 -6.19 -3.29 -4.38
N ASP A 43 -5.44 -4.29 -3.93
CA ASP A 43 -4.14 -4.15 -3.24
C ASP A 43 -3.02 -4.50 -4.23
N ILE A 44 -2.30 -3.49 -4.71
CA ILE A 44 -1.22 -3.63 -5.70
C ILE A 44 0.11 -3.85 -4.98
N GLY A 45 0.79 -4.95 -5.31
CA GLY A 45 2.00 -5.38 -4.62
C GLY A 45 1.66 -5.89 -3.23
N THR A 46 0.69 -6.81 -3.15
CA THR A 46 0.09 -7.26 -1.88
C THR A 46 1.09 -7.92 -0.93
N GLY A 47 2.23 -8.41 -1.46
CA GLY A 47 3.28 -9.03 -0.66
C GLY A 47 2.76 -10.21 0.16
N SER A 48 2.79 -10.10 1.48
CA SER A 48 2.26 -11.13 2.39
C SER A 48 0.74 -11.06 2.61
N GLY A 49 0.01 -10.21 1.89
CA GLY A 49 -1.42 -9.99 2.08
C GLY A 49 -1.77 -9.06 3.26
N LEU A 50 -0.79 -8.35 3.80
CA LEU A 50 -0.96 -7.51 5.00
C LEU A 50 -2.07 -6.47 4.82
N ILE A 51 -1.98 -5.65 3.77
CA ILE A 51 -2.94 -4.55 3.54
C ILE A 51 -4.32 -5.13 3.23
N ALA A 52 -4.40 -6.16 2.40
CA ALA A 52 -5.65 -6.85 2.10
C ALA A 52 -6.38 -7.34 3.36
N LEU A 53 -5.65 -7.98 4.30
CA LEU A 53 -6.20 -8.45 5.58
C LEU A 53 -6.59 -7.31 6.52
N MET A 54 -5.80 -6.24 6.58
CA MET A 54 -6.12 -5.05 7.37
C MET A 54 -7.40 -4.37 6.89
N VAL A 55 -7.55 -4.26 5.59
CA VAL A 55 -8.75 -3.70 4.94
C VAL A 55 -9.97 -4.59 5.17
N ALA A 56 -9.82 -5.91 5.02
CA ALA A 56 -10.91 -6.87 5.27
C ALA A 56 -11.41 -6.85 6.72
N GLN A 57 -10.53 -6.54 7.68
CA GLN A 57 -10.91 -6.37 9.10
C GLN A 57 -11.81 -5.16 9.31
N ARG A 58 -11.58 -4.05 8.58
CA ARG A 58 -12.31 -2.78 8.75
C ARG A 58 -13.58 -2.74 7.94
N ASN A 59 -13.51 -3.19 6.68
CA ASN A 59 -14.69 -3.24 5.82
C ASN A 59 -15.30 -4.64 5.85
N SER A 60 -16.57 -4.74 6.25
CA SER A 60 -17.25 -6.02 6.45
C SER A 60 -17.79 -6.65 5.17
N SER A 61 -17.90 -5.91 4.06
CA SER A 61 -18.59 -6.31 2.84
C SER A 61 -17.75 -6.26 1.57
N ALA A 62 -16.67 -5.47 1.53
CA ALA A 62 -15.84 -5.29 0.35
C ALA A 62 -15.22 -6.61 -0.13
N LYS A 63 -15.20 -6.79 -1.44
CA LYS A 63 -14.36 -7.78 -2.11
C LYS A 63 -12.98 -7.17 -2.33
N ILE A 64 -11.96 -7.94 -2.06
CA ILE A 64 -10.56 -7.48 -2.12
C ILE A 64 -9.80 -8.38 -3.07
N THR A 65 -9.15 -7.79 -4.04
CA THR A 65 -8.21 -8.47 -4.93
C THR A 65 -6.79 -8.01 -4.58
N GLY A 66 -5.91 -8.94 -4.23
CA GLY A 66 -4.49 -8.67 -4.05
C GLY A 66 -3.71 -9.17 -5.26
N ILE A 67 -2.82 -8.36 -5.83
CA ILE A 67 -1.95 -8.79 -6.93
C ILE A 67 -0.49 -8.62 -6.57
N ASP A 68 0.35 -9.55 -7.02
CA ASP A 68 1.80 -9.46 -6.91
C ASP A 68 2.46 -10.21 -8.06
N ILE A 69 3.70 -9.82 -8.42
CA ILE A 69 4.52 -10.49 -9.45
C ILE A 69 5.41 -11.59 -8.87
N ASP A 70 5.60 -11.60 -7.55
CA ASP A 70 6.44 -12.58 -6.87
C ASP A 70 5.61 -13.80 -6.45
N GLU A 71 5.95 -14.96 -7.03
CA GLU A 71 5.25 -16.22 -6.74
C GLU A 71 5.34 -16.63 -5.26
N GLY A 72 6.46 -16.32 -4.59
CA GLY A 72 6.65 -16.59 -3.17
C GLY A 72 5.74 -15.72 -2.30
N ALA A 73 5.59 -14.44 -2.67
CA ALA A 73 4.68 -13.49 -2.01
C ALA A 73 3.21 -13.94 -2.18
N VAL A 74 2.80 -14.26 -3.41
CA VAL A 74 1.44 -14.73 -3.72
C VAL A 74 1.09 -15.99 -2.93
N ARG A 75 2.00 -16.98 -2.91
CA ARG A 75 1.79 -18.20 -2.11
C ARG A 75 1.61 -17.87 -0.63
N GLN A 76 2.49 -17.04 -0.06
CA GLN A 76 2.41 -16.66 1.34
C GLN A 76 1.16 -15.84 1.66
N ALA A 77 0.77 -14.91 0.77
CA ALA A 77 -0.48 -14.15 0.92
C ALA A 77 -1.71 -15.06 0.89
N THR A 78 -1.72 -16.02 -0.03
CA THR A 78 -2.82 -17.01 -0.11
C THR A 78 -2.92 -17.82 1.17
N GLU A 79 -1.82 -18.34 1.71
CA GLU A 79 -1.79 -19.06 2.98
C GLU A 79 -2.32 -18.18 4.13
N ASN A 80 -1.87 -16.91 4.24
CA ASN A 80 -2.32 -15.99 5.27
C ASN A 80 -3.82 -15.66 5.16
N VAL A 81 -4.31 -15.54 3.93
CA VAL A 81 -5.74 -15.30 3.66
C VAL A 81 -6.58 -16.51 4.04
N GLU A 82 -6.17 -17.72 3.64
CA GLU A 82 -6.88 -18.97 3.96
C GLU A 82 -7.02 -19.22 5.47
N GLU A 83 -6.02 -18.81 6.26
CA GLU A 83 -6.04 -18.88 7.73
C GLU A 83 -6.89 -17.75 8.37
N SER A 84 -7.35 -16.78 7.59
CA SER A 84 -8.11 -15.63 8.10
C SER A 84 -9.62 -15.88 8.11
N LYS A 85 -10.35 -15.02 8.84
CA LYS A 85 -11.83 -15.01 8.84
C LYS A 85 -12.42 -14.48 7.53
N TRP A 86 -11.62 -13.89 6.67
CA TRP A 86 -12.07 -13.11 5.50
C TRP A 86 -11.74 -13.77 4.17
N LYS A 87 -11.30 -15.02 4.18
CA LYS A 87 -10.89 -15.77 2.98
C LYS A 87 -11.90 -15.76 1.84
N GLU A 88 -13.20 -15.77 2.15
CA GLU A 88 -14.28 -15.75 1.15
C GLU A 88 -14.41 -14.39 0.40
N ARG A 89 -13.70 -13.37 0.86
CA ARG A 89 -13.75 -12.01 0.32
C ARG A 89 -12.44 -11.49 -0.24
N ILE A 90 -11.36 -12.27 -0.10
CA ILE A 90 -10.02 -11.88 -0.56
C ILE A 90 -9.55 -12.89 -1.60
N ASP A 91 -9.21 -12.39 -2.78
CA ASP A 91 -8.66 -13.17 -3.89
C ASP A 91 -7.23 -12.70 -4.20
N ILE A 92 -6.26 -13.62 -4.18
CA ILE A 92 -4.84 -13.31 -4.42
C ILE A 92 -4.43 -13.86 -5.78
N ARG A 93 -3.85 -13.01 -6.63
CA ARG A 93 -3.48 -13.37 -8.01
C ARG A 93 -2.02 -13.09 -8.30
N LEU A 94 -1.37 -14.04 -8.97
CA LEU A 94 -0.03 -13.88 -9.52
C LEU A 94 -0.15 -13.18 -10.89
N THR A 95 0.11 -11.89 -10.93
CA THR A 95 0.06 -11.08 -12.14
C THR A 95 0.77 -9.75 -11.94
N SER A 96 1.31 -9.19 -13.01
CA SER A 96 1.77 -7.81 -13.00
C SER A 96 0.58 -6.83 -13.10
N LEU A 97 0.77 -5.61 -12.59
CA LEU A 97 -0.25 -4.56 -12.71
C LEU A 97 -0.56 -4.24 -14.18
N GLN A 98 0.46 -4.27 -15.04
CA GLN A 98 0.33 -4.01 -16.48
C GLN A 98 -0.56 -5.08 -17.16
N GLU A 99 -0.29 -6.36 -16.91
CA GLU A 99 -1.10 -7.47 -17.42
C GLU A 99 -2.51 -7.45 -16.85
N PHE A 100 -2.63 -7.22 -15.55
CA PHE A 100 -3.91 -7.12 -14.88
C PHE A 100 -4.75 -5.99 -15.48
N SER A 101 -4.18 -4.77 -15.64
CA SER A 101 -4.88 -3.63 -16.23
C SER A 101 -5.24 -3.81 -17.70
N ALA A 102 -4.46 -4.60 -18.46
CA ALA A 102 -4.74 -4.87 -19.88
C ALA A 102 -5.86 -5.91 -20.09
N ASN A 103 -5.97 -6.90 -19.19
CA ASN A 103 -6.86 -8.05 -19.37
C ASN A 103 -8.11 -8.01 -18.46
N ASN A 104 -8.11 -7.13 -17.47
CA ASN A 104 -9.20 -7.05 -16.49
C ASN A 104 -10.29 -6.08 -16.91
N THR A 105 -11.55 -6.51 -16.78
CA THR A 105 -12.75 -5.69 -17.03
C THR A 105 -13.40 -5.18 -15.75
N GLU A 106 -12.97 -5.66 -14.58
CA GLU A 106 -13.46 -5.20 -13.28
C GLU A 106 -12.92 -3.81 -12.99
N GLN A 107 -13.74 -2.99 -12.37
CA GLN A 107 -13.36 -1.68 -11.86
C GLN A 107 -13.43 -1.67 -10.34
N PHE A 108 -12.58 -0.83 -9.73
CA PHE A 108 -12.40 -0.76 -8.29
C PHE A 108 -12.87 0.58 -7.74
N SER A 109 -13.53 0.53 -6.60
CA SER A 109 -13.89 1.74 -5.84
C SER A 109 -12.69 2.31 -5.10
N HIS A 110 -11.73 1.45 -4.74
CA HIS A 110 -10.50 1.86 -4.09
C HIS A 110 -9.32 1.01 -4.56
N ILE A 111 -8.21 1.66 -4.84
CA ILE A 111 -6.93 0.99 -5.12
C ILE A 111 -5.93 1.44 -4.05
N ILE A 112 -5.20 0.49 -3.48
CA ILE A 112 -4.23 0.74 -2.42
C ILE A 112 -2.89 0.16 -2.87
N SER A 113 -1.78 0.86 -2.62
CA SER A 113 -0.45 0.35 -2.94
C SER A 113 0.62 0.85 -1.97
N ASN A 114 1.46 -0.07 -1.54
CA ASN A 114 2.75 0.21 -0.92
C ASN A 114 3.84 -0.31 -1.88
N PRO A 115 4.11 0.40 -2.98
CA PRO A 115 4.98 -0.10 -4.02
C PRO A 115 6.43 -0.22 -3.53
N PRO A 116 7.24 -1.14 -4.07
CA PRO A 116 8.65 -1.21 -3.73
C PRO A 116 9.35 0.07 -4.15
N PHE A 117 10.03 0.72 -3.19
CA PHE A 117 10.77 1.96 -3.44
C PHE A 117 12.15 1.62 -4.00
N PHE A 118 12.32 1.69 -5.29
CA PHE A 118 13.65 1.75 -5.87
C PHE A 118 14.15 3.18 -5.74
N GLN A 119 14.85 3.46 -4.64
CA GLN A 119 15.71 4.63 -4.61
C GLN A 119 16.60 4.55 -5.84
N ASN A 120 16.77 5.69 -6.54
CA ASN A 120 17.82 5.92 -7.52
C ASN A 120 19.20 5.80 -6.83
N SER A 121 19.50 4.64 -6.27
CA SER A 121 20.80 4.31 -5.72
C SER A 121 21.73 4.10 -6.89
N LEU A 122 22.46 5.19 -7.24
CA LEU A 122 23.73 5.20 -7.96
C LEU A 122 23.81 4.14 -9.06
N LYS A 123 23.67 4.59 -10.31
CA LYS A 123 23.96 3.82 -11.52
C LYS A 123 25.14 2.88 -11.25
N ALA A 124 24.83 1.61 -11.03
CA ALA A 124 25.88 0.60 -11.00
C ALA A 124 26.59 0.63 -12.36
N PRO A 125 27.94 0.61 -12.43
CA PRO A 125 28.69 0.77 -13.68
C PRO A 125 28.54 -0.39 -14.67
N ASP A 126 27.75 -1.39 -14.39
CA ASP A 126 27.60 -2.59 -15.22
C ASP A 126 26.35 -2.53 -16.10
N LYS A 127 26.50 -1.99 -17.31
CA LYS A 127 25.46 -1.91 -18.35
C LYS A 127 24.83 -3.26 -18.73
N ALA A 128 25.50 -4.39 -18.49
CA ALA A 128 25.00 -5.71 -18.86
C ALA A 128 23.97 -6.29 -17.85
N ARG A 129 23.97 -5.80 -16.58
CA ARG A 129 22.98 -6.20 -15.57
C ARG A 129 21.75 -5.28 -15.52
N SER A 130 21.83 -4.11 -16.14
CA SER A 130 20.74 -3.12 -16.14
C SER A 130 19.60 -3.52 -17.09
N THR A 131 19.90 -4.20 -18.20
CA THR A 131 18.90 -4.54 -19.22
C THR A 131 17.90 -5.62 -18.74
N ALA A 132 18.34 -6.56 -17.89
CA ALA A 132 17.47 -7.58 -17.31
C ALA A 132 16.61 -7.10 -16.13
N ARG A 133 16.94 -5.95 -15.52
CA ARG A 133 16.21 -5.37 -14.38
C ARG A 133 15.20 -4.29 -14.78
N HIS A 134 15.23 -3.80 -16.01
CA HIS A 134 14.31 -2.76 -16.49
C HIS A 134 12.93 -3.31 -16.88
N THR A 135 12.76 -4.62 -16.99
CA THR A 135 11.47 -5.25 -17.29
C THR A 135 10.63 -5.59 -16.06
N ASP A 136 11.21 -5.56 -14.84
CA ASP A 136 10.54 -6.04 -13.63
C ASP A 136 10.18 -4.93 -12.63
N THR A 137 10.39 -3.65 -12.96
CA THR A 137 10.14 -2.55 -12.00
C THR A 137 8.98 -1.67 -12.48
N LEU A 138 7.90 -1.68 -11.72
CA LEU A 138 6.75 -0.79 -11.91
C LEU A 138 7.18 0.67 -11.67
N SER A 139 7.16 1.50 -12.71
CA SER A 139 7.40 2.95 -12.57
C SER A 139 6.17 3.68 -11.99
N PHE A 140 6.36 4.83 -11.39
CA PHE A 140 5.23 5.65 -10.91
C PHE A 140 4.28 6.07 -12.04
N SER A 141 4.81 6.29 -13.25
CA SER A 141 3.99 6.61 -14.42
C SER A 141 3.06 5.45 -14.78
N GLU A 142 3.59 4.23 -14.88
CA GLU A 142 2.81 3.02 -15.16
C GLU A 142 1.80 2.73 -14.03
N LEU A 143 2.23 2.88 -12.76
CA LEU A 143 1.33 2.72 -11.62
C LEU A 143 0.11 3.63 -11.74
N VAL A 144 0.33 4.94 -11.92
CA VAL A 144 -0.74 5.94 -11.96
C VAL A 144 -1.63 5.75 -13.20
N GLU A 145 -1.05 5.42 -14.35
CA GLU A 145 -1.79 5.14 -15.58
C GLU A 145 -2.72 3.93 -15.43
N CYS A 146 -2.20 2.82 -14.92
CA CYS A 146 -3.00 1.61 -14.68
C CYS A 146 -4.08 1.85 -13.62
N VAL A 147 -3.74 2.54 -12.52
CA VAL A 147 -4.69 2.91 -11.47
C VAL A 147 -5.84 3.74 -12.04
N SER A 148 -5.53 4.76 -12.86
CA SER A 148 -6.57 5.59 -13.48
C SER A 148 -7.52 4.79 -14.37
N LYS A 149 -7.02 3.78 -15.09
CA LYS A 149 -7.85 2.89 -15.91
C LYS A 149 -8.77 1.99 -15.10
N LEU A 150 -8.23 1.46 -13.98
CA LEU A 150 -8.93 0.47 -13.14
C LEU A 150 -9.93 1.08 -12.14
N LEU A 151 -9.83 2.37 -11.82
CA LEU A 151 -10.77 3.04 -10.91
C LEU A 151 -12.10 3.35 -11.58
N VAL A 152 -13.19 3.18 -10.84
CA VAL A 152 -14.49 3.77 -11.18
C VAL A 152 -14.43 5.30 -11.09
N GLU A 153 -15.37 6.01 -11.72
CA GLU A 153 -15.54 7.44 -11.49
C GLU A 153 -15.85 7.71 -10.01
N GLY A 154 -15.12 8.66 -9.42
CA GLY A 154 -15.19 8.94 -7.99
C GLY A 154 -14.42 7.94 -7.10
N GLY A 155 -13.82 6.90 -7.69
CA GLY A 155 -12.97 5.95 -6.98
C GLY A 155 -11.69 6.58 -6.44
N ARG A 156 -11.06 5.91 -5.46
CA ARG A 156 -9.91 6.44 -4.70
C ARG A 156 -8.66 5.62 -4.93
N PHE A 157 -7.52 6.29 -4.91
CA PHE A 157 -6.20 5.67 -4.90
C PHE A 157 -5.44 6.11 -3.65
N SER A 158 -5.06 5.20 -2.79
CA SER A 158 -4.26 5.44 -1.59
C SER A 158 -2.88 4.82 -1.74
N VAL A 159 -1.83 5.63 -1.52
CA VAL A 159 -0.44 5.18 -1.66
C VAL A 159 0.43 5.72 -0.54
N ILE A 160 1.42 4.93 -0.10
CA ILE A 160 2.50 5.40 0.75
C ILE A 160 3.80 5.43 -0.04
N LEU A 161 4.56 6.52 0.08
CA LEU A 161 5.79 6.74 -0.69
C LEU A 161 6.86 7.41 0.17
N PRO A 162 8.15 7.33 -0.23
CA PRO A 162 9.17 8.23 0.26
C PRO A 162 8.74 9.69 0.07
N TYR A 163 9.02 10.54 1.06
CA TYR A 163 8.58 11.93 1.03
C TYR A 163 9.09 12.70 -0.19
N GLU A 164 10.29 12.40 -0.65
CA GLU A 164 10.93 12.98 -1.84
C GLU A 164 10.19 12.69 -3.15
N SER A 165 9.37 11.63 -3.20
CA SER A 165 8.57 11.26 -4.38
C SER A 165 7.23 11.99 -4.46
N LYS A 166 6.90 12.82 -3.48
CA LYS A 166 5.60 13.50 -3.34
C LYS A 166 5.21 14.29 -4.58
N GLU A 167 6.10 15.19 -5.03
CA GLU A 167 5.79 16.09 -6.14
C GLU A 167 5.64 15.35 -7.48
N GLU A 168 6.43 14.31 -7.69
CA GLU A 168 6.37 13.47 -8.89
C GLU A 168 5.03 12.75 -8.99
N ILE A 169 4.62 12.04 -7.93
CA ILE A 169 3.37 11.28 -7.96
C ILE A 169 2.13 12.17 -8.07
N ILE A 170 2.15 13.37 -7.45
CA ILE A 170 1.09 14.36 -7.56
C ILE A 170 0.92 14.78 -9.01
N LYS A 171 2.00 15.20 -9.68
CA LYS A 171 1.98 15.62 -11.08
C LYS A 171 1.51 14.51 -12.01
N LEU A 172 1.94 13.27 -11.77
CA LEU A 172 1.48 12.10 -12.53
C LEU A 172 -0.01 11.84 -12.33
N GLY A 173 -0.51 11.98 -11.10
CA GLY A 173 -1.92 11.87 -10.78
C GLY A 173 -2.77 12.88 -11.55
N GLU A 174 -2.43 14.15 -11.48
CA GLU A 174 -3.12 15.25 -12.18
C GLU A 174 -3.18 15.01 -13.70
N ASN A 175 -2.08 14.55 -14.31
CA ASN A 175 -2.01 14.23 -15.73
C ASN A 175 -2.90 13.03 -16.12
N ASN A 176 -3.31 12.20 -15.16
CA ASN A 176 -4.16 11.02 -15.35
C ASN A 176 -5.56 11.18 -14.73
N SER A 177 -6.03 12.43 -14.54
CA SER A 177 -7.36 12.75 -13.98
C SER A 177 -7.59 12.24 -12.55
N LEU A 178 -6.51 12.08 -11.79
CA LEU A 178 -6.54 11.76 -10.36
C LEU A 178 -6.23 13.03 -9.56
N ASN A 179 -7.23 13.57 -8.87
CA ASN A 179 -7.10 14.79 -8.07
C ASN A 179 -6.82 14.43 -6.60
N ILE A 180 -5.91 15.17 -5.97
CA ILE A 180 -5.54 14.91 -4.58
C ILE A 180 -6.70 15.24 -3.66
N SER A 181 -7.07 14.28 -2.81
CA SER A 181 -8.10 14.44 -1.77
C SER A 181 -7.49 14.55 -0.37
N ARG A 182 -6.37 13.86 -0.11
CA ARG A 182 -5.71 13.92 1.20
C ARG A 182 -4.20 13.68 1.08
N ILE A 183 -3.43 14.44 1.87
CA ILE A 183 -1.99 14.25 2.06
C ILE A 183 -1.71 14.19 3.56
N THR A 184 -1.03 13.12 4.00
CA THR A 184 -0.52 13.00 5.37
C THR A 184 0.99 12.87 5.35
N THR A 185 1.69 13.86 5.88
CA THR A 185 3.15 13.84 6.01
C THR A 185 3.55 13.02 7.23
N VAL A 186 4.48 12.07 7.04
CA VAL A 186 4.88 11.13 8.10
C VAL A 186 6.27 11.48 8.61
N PHE A 187 6.34 11.80 9.90
CA PHE A 187 7.57 12.08 10.62
C PHE A 187 7.96 10.86 11.47
N PRO A 188 9.21 10.37 11.39
CA PRO A 188 9.65 9.30 12.28
C PRO A 188 9.66 9.74 13.75
N LYS A 189 10.01 11.01 14.02
CA LYS A 189 10.01 11.70 15.32
C LYS A 189 9.71 13.19 15.13
N ALA A 190 9.32 13.88 16.19
CA ALA A 190 8.93 15.30 16.14
C ALA A 190 9.98 16.21 15.48
N ASP A 191 11.25 16.04 15.83
CA ASP A 191 12.35 16.90 15.33
C ASP A 191 13.05 16.33 14.09
N ALA A 192 12.53 15.28 13.49
CA ALA A 192 13.12 14.67 12.30
C ALA A 192 12.51 15.23 11.01
N LEU A 193 13.26 15.14 9.92
CA LEU A 193 12.71 15.40 8.60
C LEU A 193 11.69 14.31 8.22
N PRO A 194 10.64 14.67 7.45
CA PRO A 194 9.65 13.71 6.99
C PRO A 194 10.31 12.63 6.15
N LYS A 195 9.87 11.38 6.31
CA LYS A 195 10.41 10.25 5.55
C LYS A 195 9.42 9.59 4.63
N ARG A 196 8.13 9.70 4.93
CA ARG A 196 7.06 9.13 4.12
C ARG A 196 5.97 10.16 3.91
N VAL A 197 5.21 9.93 2.88
CA VAL A 197 3.95 10.63 2.62
C VAL A 197 2.89 9.59 2.27
N LEU A 198 1.71 9.75 2.84
CA LEU A 198 0.49 9.07 2.45
C LEU A 198 -0.29 10.02 1.57
N ILE A 199 -0.71 9.56 0.41
CA ILE A 199 -1.48 10.36 -0.55
C ILE A 199 -2.72 9.59 -0.93
N GLU A 200 -3.87 10.25 -0.84
CA GLU A 200 -5.11 9.79 -1.44
C GLU A 200 -5.47 10.70 -2.61
N MET A 201 -5.77 10.06 -3.73
CA MET A 201 -6.26 10.73 -4.94
C MET A 201 -7.64 10.19 -5.28
N LYS A 202 -8.48 11.02 -5.90
CA LYS A 202 -9.82 10.66 -6.36
C LYS A 202 -9.92 10.83 -7.88
N LYS A 203 -10.46 9.82 -8.56
CA LYS A 203 -10.73 9.89 -9.98
C LYS A 203 -11.92 10.79 -10.23
N ALA A 204 -11.74 11.77 -11.11
CA ALA A 204 -12.71 12.81 -11.47
C ALA A 204 -13.23 13.68 -10.30
N GLY A 205 -13.62 14.91 -10.64
CA GLY A 205 -14.13 15.90 -9.70
C GLY A 205 -13.03 16.68 -9.00
N LYS A 206 -13.27 17.98 -8.77
CA LYS A 206 -12.43 18.78 -7.87
C LYS A 206 -12.80 18.42 -6.45
N CYS A 207 -11.82 18.09 -5.62
CA CYS A 207 -11.98 17.91 -4.18
C CYS A 207 -11.08 18.90 -3.44
N GLU A 208 -11.52 19.31 -2.26
CA GLU A 208 -10.64 20.02 -1.33
C GLU A 208 -9.62 19.03 -0.79
N CYS A 209 -8.34 19.42 -0.84
CA CYS A 209 -7.26 18.58 -0.33
C CYS A 209 -7.11 18.77 1.19
N ALA A 210 -7.37 17.72 1.96
CA ALA A 210 -7.03 17.69 3.37
C ALA A 210 -5.52 17.48 3.55
N ASN A 211 -4.87 18.32 4.35
CA ASN A 211 -3.46 18.20 4.67
C ASN A 211 -3.29 18.01 6.18
N ASP A 212 -2.63 16.94 6.56
CA ASP A 212 -2.31 16.63 7.95
C ASP A 212 -0.89 16.02 8.07
N CYS A 213 -0.50 15.70 9.29
CA CYS A 213 0.76 15.01 9.55
C CYS A 213 0.58 13.99 10.68
N ILE A 214 1.46 13.01 10.71
CA ILE A 214 1.55 12.03 11.79
C ILE A 214 3.01 11.83 12.18
N THR A 215 3.27 11.81 13.48
CA THR A 215 4.57 11.46 14.05
C THR A 215 4.49 10.05 14.62
N LEU A 216 5.46 9.18 14.29
CA LEU A 216 5.40 7.76 14.68
C LEU A 216 5.87 7.52 16.10
N GLU A 217 7.04 8.07 16.47
CA GLU A 217 7.65 7.89 17.79
C GLU A 217 7.75 9.22 18.54
N THR A 218 7.66 9.15 19.88
CA THR A 218 7.99 10.26 20.75
C THR A 218 9.50 10.51 20.76
N GLU A 219 9.97 11.46 21.56
CA GLU A 219 11.42 11.67 21.80
C GLU A 219 12.09 10.41 22.35
N THR A 220 11.38 9.63 23.15
CA THR A 220 11.87 8.35 23.68
C THR A 220 11.81 7.28 22.59
N ARG A 221 12.94 6.65 22.31
CA ARG A 221 13.06 5.60 21.30
C ARG A 221 12.10 4.43 21.58
N ASN A 222 11.44 3.94 20.54
CA ASN A 222 10.47 2.83 20.57
C ASN A 222 9.20 3.13 21.39
N VAL A 223 8.93 4.39 21.73
CA VAL A 223 7.67 4.80 22.33
C VAL A 223 6.82 5.50 21.26
N LEU A 224 5.75 4.83 20.86
CA LEU A 224 4.84 5.34 19.83
C LEU A 224 4.03 6.52 20.35
N THR A 225 3.74 7.48 19.46
CA THR A 225 2.90 8.64 19.78
C THR A 225 1.44 8.23 20.04
N PRO A 226 0.65 9.05 20.75
CA PRO A 226 -0.78 8.80 20.93
C PRO A 226 -1.53 8.70 19.60
N GLU A 227 -1.20 9.56 18.63
CA GLU A 227 -1.85 9.59 17.32
C GLU A 227 -1.61 8.29 16.54
N PHE A 228 -0.36 7.81 16.50
CA PHE A 228 -0.05 6.55 15.82
C PHE A 228 -0.65 5.34 16.54
N LYS A 229 -0.68 5.36 17.88
CA LYS A 229 -1.38 4.33 18.66
C LYS A 229 -2.87 4.31 18.38
N GLU A 230 -3.52 5.46 18.32
CA GLU A 230 -4.95 5.56 18.02
C GLU A 230 -5.25 5.07 16.61
N LEU A 231 -4.45 5.47 15.61
CA LEU A 231 -4.60 5.00 14.23
C LEU A 231 -4.48 3.47 14.10
N THR A 232 -3.60 2.85 14.88
CA THR A 232 -3.30 1.42 14.79
C THR A 232 -3.89 0.56 15.90
N LYS A 233 -4.76 1.13 16.76
CA LYS A 233 -5.29 0.50 17.97
C LYS A 233 -6.01 -0.83 17.74
N ASP A 234 -6.63 -0.99 16.57
CA ASP A 234 -7.41 -2.17 16.23
C ASP A 234 -6.55 -3.31 15.64
N TYR A 235 -5.26 -3.06 15.43
CA TYR A 235 -4.35 -3.99 14.82
C TYR A 235 -3.29 -4.53 15.78
N TYR A 236 -2.49 -3.67 16.40
CA TYR A 236 -1.44 -4.12 17.31
C TYR A 236 -2.00 -4.72 18.59
N LEU A 237 -1.33 -5.75 19.09
CA LEU A 237 -1.67 -6.34 20.39
C LEU A 237 -1.61 -5.26 21.49
N LYS A 238 -2.62 -5.23 22.34
CA LYS A 238 -2.62 -4.36 23.52
C LYS A 238 -1.48 -4.80 24.44
N ARG A 239 -0.54 -3.91 24.65
CA ARG A 239 0.53 -4.07 25.63
C ARG A 239 0.13 -3.43 26.96
#